data_3e01fec2cafe85642eed345b1aa0b227
#
_entry.id   3e01fec2cafe85642eed345b1aa0b227
#
_cell.length_a   1.000
_cell.length_b   1.000
_cell.length_c   1.000
_cell.angle_alpha   90.00
_cell.angle_beta   90.00
_cell.angle_gamma   90.00
#
_symmetry.space_group_name_H-M   'P 1'
#
loop_
_entity.id
_entity.type
_entity.pdbx_description
1 polymer ?
#
loop_
_entity_poly.entity_id
_entity_poly.type
_entity_poly.pdbx_seq_one_letter_code
_entity_poly.pdbx_strand_id
1 'polypeptide(L)'
;MNKLKGWLALVLLLLSWCALYWITGSRTPWNQFHVNNDGSGVSVYLGDIPTQNYDRMGFTKAVVRYAAEEEGWIVGTERGELFLFDNEGRQKWKRSLGVGKLIALCLTPDGKLAIVGEQSAEGKLYAVDVHTGDIRWQYKSADFVGSDASQRSYPSVVHIAVDKENNVYANAYRFLMRKDGSRGYNAKMLAVNEEGRLLWQFPKNEVIDSWINWCDVNDNNGRAVFSTSAYDYREDMKYKDTMYFLDKRTGELLNSTHVPPIPPFDNTVMRGSPNFSADGKYLAAGASDGRGILFDETGKIIWTRSVSKPQQVDGAYVNASGRDGFVTPYGVLFTTINTFNRENWQLPTPVEHPSNNSIFVFNTDGTFRYQYMADGTMEEIAFAGRLAACAVGRNVRTHNYKAHGALVLDLETGKKYSYFPTEGPCQAIGISPDGQRLAGVEAPALTPDGKIIGAYRLHIWKNNAGGAK
;
A
#
# COMPACT_ATOMS: atom_id res chain seq x y z
N MET A 1 30.19 -62.20 17.90
CA MET A 1 29.85 -61.74 16.51
C MET A 1 28.44 -61.13 16.34
N ASN A 2 27.41 -61.64 17.03
CA ASN A 2 26.04 -61.14 16.83
C ASN A 2 25.72 -59.72 17.43
N LYS A 3 26.39 -59.30 18.50
CA LYS A 3 26.20 -57.98 19.08
C LYS A 3 26.77 -56.82 18.20
N LEU A 4 27.85 -57.08 17.46
CA LEU A 4 28.44 -56.07 16.58
C LEU A 4 27.57 -55.78 15.34
N LYS A 5 26.89 -56.81 14.83
CA LYS A 5 25.95 -56.66 13.68
C LYS A 5 24.69 -55.86 14.05
N GLY A 6 24.18 -56.00 15.30
CA GLY A 6 23.06 -55.22 15.80
C GLY A 6 23.38 -53.72 15.96
N TRP A 7 24.58 -53.41 16.42
CA TRP A 7 25.04 -52.00 16.53
C TRP A 7 25.25 -51.33 15.18
N LEU A 8 25.81 -52.09 14.21
CA LEU A 8 25.99 -51.56 12.84
C LEU A 8 24.65 -51.26 12.15
N ALA A 9 23.66 -52.13 12.36
CA ALA A 9 22.29 -51.92 11.84
C ALA A 9 21.59 -50.72 12.47
N LEU A 10 21.82 -50.51 13.79
CA LEU A 10 21.23 -49.33 14.49
C LEU A 10 21.87 -48.02 14.06
N VAL A 11 23.21 -48.01 13.84
CA VAL A 11 23.93 -46.84 13.34
C VAL A 11 23.52 -46.50 11.90
N LEU A 12 23.35 -47.51 11.05
CA LEU A 12 22.86 -47.33 9.68
C LEU A 12 21.42 -46.83 9.63
N LEU A 13 20.55 -47.30 10.53
CA LEU A 13 19.18 -46.78 10.67
C LEU A 13 19.14 -45.33 11.18
N LEU A 14 20.01 -44.98 12.16
CA LEU A 14 20.12 -43.61 12.66
C LEU A 14 20.71 -42.70 11.60
N LEU A 15 21.70 -43.12 10.82
CA LEU A 15 22.25 -42.36 9.72
C LEU A 15 21.25 -42.19 8.56
N SER A 16 20.44 -43.21 8.26
CA SER A 16 19.36 -43.08 7.27
C SER A 16 18.22 -42.20 7.78
N TRP A 17 17.91 -42.22 9.08
CA TRP A 17 16.93 -41.31 9.71
C TRP A 17 17.45 -39.86 9.74
N CYS A 18 18.72 -39.63 10.06
CA CYS A 18 19.34 -38.31 9.97
C CYS A 18 19.43 -37.83 8.53
N ALA A 19 19.71 -38.69 7.56
CA ALA A 19 19.69 -38.34 6.14
C ALA A 19 18.26 -38.05 5.64
N LEU A 20 17.24 -38.86 6.06
CA LEU A 20 15.83 -38.56 5.79
C LEU A 20 15.37 -37.28 6.49
N TYR A 21 15.78 -37.04 7.73
CA TYR A 21 15.46 -35.80 8.46
C TYR A 21 16.15 -34.60 7.83
N TRP A 22 17.38 -34.74 7.32
CA TRP A 22 18.06 -33.72 6.52
C TRP A 22 17.38 -33.49 5.17
N ILE A 23 16.92 -34.55 4.51
CA ILE A 23 16.24 -34.48 3.20
C ILE A 23 14.76 -34.01 3.36
N THR A 24 14.07 -34.37 4.46
CA THR A 24 12.68 -34.00 4.68
C THR A 24 12.50 -32.83 5.65
N GLY A 25 13.47 -32.54 6.51
CA GLY A 25 13.46 -31.40 7.44
C GLY A 25 14.09 -30.13 6.86
N SER A 26 14.96 -30.23 5.88
CA SER A 26 15.30 -29.08 5.04
C SER A 26 14.17 -28.91 4.04
N ARG A 27 13.24 -28.00 4.29
CA ARG A 27 12.40 -27.46 3.24
C ARG A 27 13.37 -27.03 2.12
N THR A 28 13.54 -27.90 1.13
CA THR A 28 14.45 -27.65 0.01
C THR A 28 14.00 -26.35 -0.67
N PRO A 29 14.94 -25.51 -1.13
CA PRO A 29 14.63 -24.27 -1.86
C PRO A 29 13.67 -24.48 -3.05
N TRP A 30 13.55 -25.70 -3.53
CA TRP A 30 12.68 -26.11 -4.64
C TRP A 30 11.17 -25.91 -4.41
N ASN A 31 10.68 -25.96 -3.16
CA ASN A 31 9.27 -25.73 -2.86
C ASN A 31 8.91 -24.23 -2.77
N GLN A 32 9.89 -23.34 -2.90
CA GLN A 32 9.70 -21.91 -2.82
C GLN A 32 9.57 -21.23 -4.17
N PHE A 33 9.92 -21.93 -5.25
CA PHE A 33 10.01 -21.34 -6.59
C PHE A 33 9.16 -22.15 -7.59
N HIS A 34 8.22 -21.48 -8.24
CA HIS A 34 7.41 -22.05 -9.32
C HIS A 34 7.51 -21.16 -10.56
N VAL A 35 7.80 -21.76 -11.69
CA VAL A 35 7.59 -21.13 -13.00
C VAL A 35 6.15 -21.38 -13.38
N ASN A 36 5.43 -20.33 -13.77
CA ASN A 36 4.07 -20.47 -14.22
C ASN A 36 4.03 -21.38 -15.47
N ASN A 37 3.10 -22.33 -15.51
CA ASN A 37 3.02 -23.35 -16.57
C ASN A 37 2.84 -22.75 -17.99
N ASP A 38 2.34 -21.51 -18.07
CA ASP A 38 2.14 -20.76 -19.32
C ASP A 38 3.35 -19.90 -19.72
N GLY A 39 4.45 -19.92 -18.94
CA GLY A 39 5.64 -19.09 -19.14
C GLY A 39 5.44 -17.60 -18.88
N SER A 40 4.29 -17.18 -18.31
CA SER A 40 3.96 -15.78 -18.04
C SER A 40 4.82 -15.17 -16.92
N GLY A 41 5.44 -15.99 -16.07
CA GLY A 41 6.25 -15.48 -14.97
C GLY A 41 6.70 -16.55 -13.98
N VAL A 42 7.13 -16.08 -12.82
CA VAL A 42 7.61 -16.90 -11.71
C VAL A 42 6.89 -16.51 -10.42
N SER A 43 6.79 -17.46 -9.48
CA SER A 43 6.21 -17.24 -8.16
C SER A 43 7.17 -17.70 -7.08
N VAL A 44 7.36 -16.88 -6.06
CA VAL A 44 8.27 -17.13 -4.93
C VAL A 44 7.48 -17.11 -3.63
N TYR A 45 7.56 -18.19 -2.87
CA TYR A 45 6.92 -18.25 -1.54
C TYR A 45 7.69 -17.40 -0.53
N LEU A 46 6.98 -16.45 0.11
CA LEU A 46 7.57 -15.53 1.09
C LEU A 46 7.53 -16.05 2.53
N GLY A 47 6.89 -17.19 2.77
CA GLY A 47 6.77 -17.82 4.08
C GLY A 47 5.37 -17.79 4.67
N ASP A 48 5.19 -18.46 5.82
CA ASP A 48 3.90 -18.50 6.51
C ASP A 48 3.62 -17.19 7.26
N ILE A 49 2.37 -16.80 7.29
CA ILE A 49 1.85 -15.74 8.14
C ILE A 49 0.77 -16.30 9.06
N PRO A 50 0.51 -15.69 10.23
CA PRO A 50 -0.53 -16.17 11.13
C PRO A 50 -1.91 -16.19 10.47
N THR A 51 -2.68 -17.27 10.64
CA THR A 51 -4.02 -17.43 10.01
C THR A 51 -5.01 -16.35 10.41
N GLN A 52 -4.86 -15.75 11.59
CA GLN A 52 -5.65 -14.59 12.02
C GLN A 52 -5.46 -13.35 11.16
N ASN A 53 -4.38 -13.30 10.37
CA ASN A 53 -4.07 -12.19 9.47
C ASN A 53 -4.52 -12.48 8.02
N TYR A 54 -5.12 -13.64 7.75
CA TYR A 54 -5.56 -13.99 6.40
C TYR A 54 -6.67 -13.06 5.96
N ASP A 55 -6.32 -12.18 5.06
CA ASP A 55 -7.19 -11.20 4.40
C ASP A 55 -8.30 -10.60 5.30
N ARG A 56 -7.93 -10.12 6.45
CA ARG A 56 -8.81 -9.30 7.29
C ARG A 56 -8.54 -7.85 6.97
N MET A 57 -9.28 -7.24 6.01
CA MET A 57 -9.33 -5.79 5.77
C MET A 57 -7.96 -5.07 5.86
N GLY A 58 -6.97 -5.56 5.12
CA GLY A 58 -5.62 -4.97 5.13
C GLY A 58 -4.77 -5.33 6.35
N PHE A 59 -5.05 -6.41 7.06
CA PHE A 59 -4.17 -6.93 8.11
C PHE A 59 -2.91 -7.57 7.54
N THR A 60 -3.02 -8.31 6.43
CA THR A 60 -1.84 -8.77 5.71
C THR A 60 -1.24 -7.61 4.94
N LYS A 61 0.02 -7.34 5.16
CA LYS A 61 0.74 -6.24 4.53
C LYS A 61 1.85 -6.76 3.64
N ALA A 62 2.03 -6.07 2.55
CA ALA A 62 3.16 -6.24 1.65
C ALA A 62 3.41 -4.93 0.93
N VAL A 63 4.64 -4.73 0.51
CA VAL A 63 5.05 -3.64 -0.36
C VAL A 63 6.02 -4.17 -1.40
N VAL A 64 5.94 -3.70 -2.63
CA VAL A 64 6.85 -4.09 -3.71
C VAL A 64 7.18 -2.89 -4.58
N ARG A 65 8.47 -2.75 -4.95
CA ARG A 65 8.93 -1.71 -5.87
C ARG A 65 10.00 -2.29 -6.80
N TYR A 66 9.97 -1.83 -8.03
CA TYR A 66 11.03 -2.11 -8.99
C TYR A 66 12.23 -1.23 -8.68
N ALA A 67 13.39 -1.85 -8.45
CA ALA A 67 14.60 -1.11 -8.11
C ALA A 67 15.34 -0.62 -9.38
N ALA A 68 15.79 -1.55 -10.21
CA ALA A 68 16.42 -1.30 -11.48
C ALA A 68 16.45 -2.60 -12.31
N GLU A 69 16.79 -2.53 -13.61
CA GLU A 69 16.86 -3.73 -14.47
C GLU A 69 17.86 -4.77 -13.92
N GLU A 70 19.00 -4.30 -13.43
CA GLU A 70 20.06 -5.15 -12.90
C GLU A 70 19.77 -5.65 -11.48
N GLU A 71 18.95 -4.92 -10.72
CA GLU A 71 18.62 -5.25 -9.32
C GLU A 71 17.34 -6.06 -9.20
N GLY A 72 16.27 -5.69 -9.89
CA GLY A 72 14.98 -6.36 -9.83
C GLY A 72 14.01 -5.74 -8.84
N TRP A 73 13.52 -6.50 -7.87
CA TRP A 73 12.36 -6.16 -7.05
C TRP A 73 12.68 -6.15 -5.56
N ILE A 74 12.42 -5.03 -4.90
CA ILE A 74 12.42 -4.94 -3.43
C ILE A 74 11.03 -5.28 -2.91
N VAL A 75 10.98 -6.18 -1.92
CA VAL A 75 9.73 -6.68 -1.34
C VAL A 75 9.80 -6.62 0.18
N GLY A 76 8.89 -5.88 0.78
CA GLY A 76 8.70 -5.83 2.23
C GLY A 76 7.51 -6.67 2.66
N THR A 77 7.62 -7.33 3.81
CA THR A 77 6.66 -8.33 4.25
C THR A 77 5.95 -7.97 5.56
N GLU A 78 4.85 -8.68 5.81
CA GLU A 78 4.09 -8.72 7.07
C GLU A 78 4.96 -9.05 8.30
N ARG A 79 6.12 -9.68 8.12
CA ARG A 79 7.00 -10.16 9.21
C ARG A 79 8.23 -9.30 9.43
N GLY A 80 8.28 -8.10 8.85
CA GLY A 80 9.43 -7.21 9.00
C GLY A 80 10.66 -7.64 8.19
N GLU A 81 10.47 -8.48 7.19
CA GLU A 81 11.53 -8.94 6.31
C GLU A 81 11.53 -8.13 5.03
N LEU A 82 12.70 -7.67 4.62
CA LEU A 82 12.94 -7.00 3.35
C LEU A 82 13.80 -7.90 2.46
N PHE A 83 13.41 -8.06 1.22
CA PHE A 83 14.07 -8.90 0.23
C PHE A 83 14.44 -8.10 -1.01
N LEU A 84 15.49 -8.48 -1.67
CA LEU A 84 15.75 -8.16 -3.07
C LEU A 84 15.71 -9.45 -3.89
N PHE A 85 14.85 -9.47 -4.90
CA PHE A 85 14.77 -10.54 -5.90
C PHE A 85 15.16 -10.00 -7.26
N ASP A 86 15.88 -10.80 -8.05
CA ASP A 86 16.08 -10.47 -9.46
C ASP A 86 14.80 -10.66 -10.29
N ASN A 87 14.86 -10.34 -11.57
CA ASN A 87 13.72 -10.43 -12.48
C ASN A 87 13.25 -11.87 -12.76
N GLU A 88 14.06 -12.86 -12.41
CA GLU A 88 13.76 -14.29 -12.48
C GLU A 88 13.29 -14.87 -11.14
N GLY A 89 13.13 -14.03 -10.10
CA GLY A 89 12.66 -14.43 -8.78
C GLY A 89 13.74 -15.07 -7.89
N ARG A 90 15.01 -14.99 -8.27
CA ARG A 90 16.09 -15.46 -7.41
C ARG A 90 16.41 -14.42 -6.34
N GLN A 91 16.46 -14.85 -5.08
CA GLN A 91 16.76 -13.97 -3.97
C GLN A 91 18.25 -13.55 -4.01
N LYS A 92 18.49 -12.24 -4.16
CA LYS A 92 19.84 -11.66 -4.05
C LYS A 92 20.25 -11.51 -2.59
N TRP A 93 19.38 -10.91 -1.78
CA TRP A 93 19.57 -10.80 -0.34
C TRP A 93 18.23 -10.77 0.42
N LYS A 94 18.33 -10.96 1.74
CA LYS A 94 17.25 -10.85 2.71
C LYS A 94 17.76 -10.14 3.95
N ARG A 95 16.96 -9.22 4.50
CA ARG A 95 17.19 -8.55 5.80
C ARG A 95 15.96 -8.65 6.68
N SER A 96 16.15 -8.98 7.95
CA SER A 96 15.13 -8.76 8.98
C SER A 96 15.35 -7.36 9.55
N LEU A 97 14.40 -6.45 9.30
CA LEU A 97 14.48 -5.06 9.78
C LEU A 97 13.94 -4.95 11.20
N GLY A 98 12.93 -5.75 11.53
CA GLY A 98 12.27 -5.72 12.83
C GLY A 98 11.28 -6.87 12.99
N VAL A 99 10.33 -6.70 13.90
CA VAL A 99 9.26 -7.67 14.18
C VAL A 99 7.90 -7.18 13.68
N GLY A 100 7.86 -5.97 13.15
CA GLY A 100 6.65 -5.33 12.69
C GLY A 100 6.40 -5.51 11.19
N LYS A 101 5.21 -5.10 10.78
CA LYS A 101 4.81 -5.14 9.37
C LYS A 101 5.50 -4.03 8.59
N LEU A 102 6.04 -4.35 7.43
CA LEU A 102 6.52 -3.34 6.49
C LEU A 102 5.32 -2.86 5.65
N ILE A 103 4.97 -1.60 5.78
CA ILE A 103 3.71 -1.04 5.27
C ILE A 103 3.89 0.11 4.29
N ALA A 104 5.09 0.66 4.19
CA ALA A 104 5.45 1.69 3.22
C ALA A 104 6.82 1.39 2.62
N LEU A 105 6.99 1.68 1.34
CA LEU A 105 8.24 1.51 0.62
C LEU A 105 8.31 2.52 -0.52
N CYS A 106 9.38 3.28 -0.56
CA CYS A 106 9.74 4.17 -1.65
C CYS A 106 11.22 3.99 -1.98
N LEU A 107 11.61 4.19 -3.22
CA LEU A 107 13.01 4.23 -3.61
C LEU A 107 13.47 5.68 -3.78
N THR A 108 14.73 5.95 -3.47
CA THR A 108 15.34 7.22 -3.84
C THR A 108 15.42 7.32 -5.37
N PRO A 109 15.30 8.53 -5.95
CA PRO A 109 15.35 8.73 -7.40
C PRO A 109 16.62 8.20 -8.08
N ASP A 110 17.75 8.16 -7.36
CA ASP A 110 19.01 7.57 -7.83
C ASP A 110 19.06 6.04 -7.70
N GLY A 111 18.01 5.41 -7.14
CA GLY A 111 17.87 3.97 -6.98
C GLY A 111 18.77 3.33 -5.92
N LYS A 112 19.53 4.12 -5.13
CA LYS A 112 20.50 3.56 -4.19
C LYS A 112 19.90 3.13 -2.87
N LEU A 113 18.86 3.82 -2.39
CA LEU A 113 18.23 3.55 -1.10
C LEU A 113 16.77 3.12 -1.25
N ALA A 114 16.40 2.10 -0.51
CA ALA A 114 15.03 1.75 -0.21
C ALA A 114 14.63 2.35 1.13
N ILE A 115 13.62 3.21 1.12
CA ILE A 115 13.07 3.85 2.31
C ILE A 115 11.85 3.06 2.74
N VAL A 116 11.89 2.50 3.95
CA VAL A 116 10.92 1.50 4.42
C VAL A 116 10.27 1.94 5.71
N GLY A 117 8.94 1.91 5.75
CA GLY A 117 8.14 2.23 6.94
C GLY A 117 7.59 0.97 7.61
N GLU A 118 7.72 0.91 8.92
CA GLU A 118 7.29 -0.21 9.76
C GLU A 118 6.10 0.18 10.67
N GLN A 119 5.26 -0.80 10.96
CA GLN A 119 4.30 -0.75 12.06
C GLN A 119 4.74 -1.69 13.17
N SER A 120 5.25 -1.14 14.26
CA SER A 120 5.73 -1.90 15.43
C SER A 120 5.72 -1.03 16.68
N ALA A 121 6.18 -1.57 17.83
CA ALA A 121 6.31 -0.80 19.06
C ALA A 121 7.25 0.42 18.93
N GLU A 122 8.24 0.36 18.04
CA GLU A 122 9.13 1.48 17.74
C GLU A 122 8.68 2.27 16.48
N GLY A 123 7.98 1.60 15.55
CA GLY A 123 7.47 2.19 14.31
C GLY A 123 8.58 2.82 13.48
N LYS A 124 9.55 2.01 13.06
CA LYS A 124 10.76 2.56 12.45
C LYS A 124 10.55 2.98 11.01
N LEU A 125 11.31 4.00 10.64
CA LEU A 125 11.62 4.40 9.28
C LEU A 125 13.08 4.01 9.02
N TYR A 126 13.34 3.24 7.97
CA TYR A 126 14.67 2.76 7.60
C TYR A 126 15.08 3.31 6.24
N ALA A 127 16.38 3.58 6.06
CA ALA A 127 17.00 3.63 4.75
C ALA A 127 17.93 2.42 4.60
N VAL A 128 17.70 1.65 3.57
CA VAL A 128 18.42 0.40 3.28
C VAL A 128 19.09 0.54 1.93
N ASP A 129 20.36 0.22 1.87
CA ASP A 129 21.11 0.18 0.61
C ASP A 129 20.52 -0.92 -0.29
N VAL A 130 20.12 -0.54 -1.50
CA VAL A 130 19.45 -1.46 -2.44
C VAL A 130 20.36 -2.62 -2.85
N HIS A 131 21.66 -2.34 -3.07
CA HIS A 131 22.60 -3.33 -3.57
C HIS A 131 23.02 -4.34 -2.49
N THR A 132 23.30 -3.85 -1.25
CA THR A 132 23.85 -4.70 -0.18
C THR A 132 22.82 -5.16 0.84
N GLY A 133 21.68 -4.47 0.94
CA GLY A 133 20.68 -4.66 1.98
C GLY A 133 21.11 -4.11 3.35
N ASP A 134 22.17 -3.30 3.44
CA ASP A 134 22.63 -2.75 4.71
C ASP A 134 21.81 -1.53 5.12
N ILE A 135 21.46 -1.46 6.42
CA ILE A 135 20.77 -0.31 6.97
C ILE A 135 21.76 0.85 7.05
N ARG A 136 21.49 1.94 6.32
CA ARG A 136 22.27 3.16 6.33
C ARG A 136 21.93 4.04 7.52
N TRP A 137 20.64 4.20 7.79
CA TRP A 137 20.11 4.89 8.95
C TRP A 137 18.71 4.40 9.31
N GLN A 138 18.25 4.77 10.51
CA GLN A 138 16.90 4.48 10.97
C GLN A 138 16.40 5.55 11.95
N TYR A 139 15.08 5.78 11.95
CA TYR A 139 14.37 6.62 12.90
C TYR A 139 13.29 5.83 13.61
N LYS A 140 13.04 6.19 14.88
CA LYS A 140 11.92 5.66 15.66
C LYS A 140 10.78 6.68 15.63
N SER A 141 9.67 6.37 14.96
CA SER A 141 8.52 7.26 14.97
C SER A 141 7.84 7.34 16.36
N ALA A 142 8.06 6.33 17.21
CA ALA A 142 7.64 6.35 18.61
C ALA A 142 8.17 7.58 19.38
N ASP A 143 9.34 8.12 19.03
CA ASP A 143 9.93 9.32 19.66
C ASP A 143 9.11 10.59 19.35
N PHE A 144 8.28 10.56 18.29
CA PHE A 144 7.48 11.68 17.82
C PHE A 144 5.99 11.55 18.12
N VAL A 145 5.43 10.34 17.97
CA VAL A 145 3.99 10.09 18.12
C VAL A 145 3.66 9.22 19.36
N GLY A 146 4.69 8.70 20.02
CA GLY A 146 4.58 7.81 21.17
C GLY A 146 4.29 6.37 20.82
N SER A 147 4.27 5.51 21.83
CA SER A 147 3.92 4.09 21.77
C SER A 147 3.28 3.65 23.07
N ASP A 148 2.32 2.73 23.05
CA ASP A 148 1.66 2.21 24.24
C ASP A 148 1.33 0.73 24.09
N ALA A 149 2.12 -0.12 24.75
CA ALA A 149 1.93 -1.56 24.72
C ALA A 149 0.66 -2.02 25.45
N SER A 150 0.24 -1.27 26.49
CA SER A 150 -0.96 -1.62 27.28
C SER A 150 -2.25 -1.51 26.46
N GLN A 151 -2.29 -0.55 25.53
CA GLN A 151 -3.39 -0.36 24.59
C GLN A 151 -3.16 -1.06 23.24
N ARG A 152 -2.02 -1.73 23.04
CA ARG A 152 -1.56 -2.22 21.72
C ARG A 152 -1.57 -1.11 20.67
N SER A 153 -1.28 0.11 21.09
CA SER A 153 -1.27 1.31 20.28
C SER A 153 0.15 1.59 19.82
N TYR A 154 0.49 1.10 18.64
CA TYR A 154 1.83 1.16 18.09
C TYR A 154 1.92 2.16 16.94
N PRO A 155 3.04 2.90 16.85
CA PRO A 155 3.27 3.81 15.74
C PRO A 155 3.41 3.07 14.41
N SER A 156 2.99 3.75 13.36
CA SER A 156 3.03 3.26 11.97
C SER A 156 3.58 4.36 11.09
N VAL A 157 4.62 4.08 10.31
CA VAL A 157 5.03 4.94 9.19
C VAL A 157 4.22 4.48 7.97
N VAL A 158 3.19 5.25 7.60
CA VAL A 158 2.15 4.79 6.67
C VAL A 158 2.37 5.19 5.23
N HIS A 159 3.12 6.26 5.00
CA HIS A 159 3.46 6.72 3.67
C HIS A 159 4.80 7.42 3.64
N ILE A 160 5.48 7.33 2.50
CA ILE A 160 6.80 7.89 2.25
C ILE A 160 6.79 8.50 0.86
N ALA A 161 7.26 9.74 0.74
CA ALA A 161 7.62 10.39 -0.52
C ALA A 161 9.10 10.76 -0.47
N VAL A 162 9.75 10.86 -1.63
CA VAL A 162 11.18 11.22 -1.74
C VAL A 162 11.34 12.25 -2.85
N ASP A 163 12.11 13.30 -2.60
CA ASP A 163 12.42 14.33 -3.60
C ASP A 163 13.69 14.00 -4.42
N LYS A 164 14.02 14.84 -5.40
CA LYS A 164 15.18 14.65 -6.28
C LYS A 164 16.53 14.74 -5.57
N GLU A 165 16.56 15.33 -4.38
CA GLU A 165 17.73 15.46 -3.52
C GLU A 165 17.86 14.29 -2.54
N ASN A 166 17.04 13.23 -2.71
CA ASN A 166 16.93 12.08 -1.82
C ASN A 166 16.45 12.43 -0.40
N ASN A 167 15.85 13.62 -0.19
CA ASN A 167 15.19 13.90 1.09
C ASN A 167 13.90 13.09 1.20
N VAL A 168 13.69 12.53 2.36
CA VAL A 168 12.59 11.63 2.70
C VAL A 168 11.52 12.36 3.49
N TYR A 169 10.28 12.28 3.05
CA TYR A 169 9.09 12.81 3.70
C TYR A 169 8.22 11.65 4.14
N ALA A 170 7.95 11.54 5.44
CA ALA A 170 7.27 10.38 5.99
C ALA A 170 6.12 10.80 6.92
N ASN A 171 4.97 10.19 6.74
CA ASN A 171 3.84 10.32 7.63
C ASN A 171 3.84 9.18 8.64
N ALA A 172 3.87 9.54 9.92
CA ALA A 172 3.76 8.62 11.03
C ALA A 172 2.55 8.93 11.89
N TYR A 173 1.84 7.91 12.33
CA TYR A 173 0.75 8.06 13.28
C TYR A 173 0.68 6.90 14.26
N ARG A 174 0.01 7.16 15.38
CA ARG A 174 -0.41 6.17 16.36
C ARG A 174 -1.89 6.36 16.67
N PHE A 175 -2.60 5.25 16.75
CA PHE A 175 -3.97 5.20 17.21
C PHE A 175 -4.04 5.25 18.74
N LEU A 176 -5.02 5.98 19.28
CA LEU A 176 -5.26 6.09 20.72
C LEU A 176 -6.68 5.66 21.05
N MET A 177 -6.85 4.99 22.19
CA MET A 177 -8.15 4.87 22.82
C MET A 177 -8.21 5.88 23.97
N ARG A 178 -9.14 6.82 23.89
CA ARG A 178 -9.34 7.84 24.93
C ARG A 178 -10.13 7.28 26.11
N LYS A 179 -10.10 8.00 27.26
CA LYS A 179 -10.81 7.57 28.48
C LYS A 179 -12.32 7.46 28.30
N ASP A 180 -12.89 8.21 27.40
CA ASP A 180 -14.33 8.19 27.04
C ASP A 180 -14.69 7.08 26.04
N GLY A 181 -13.72 6.24 25.66
CA GLY A 181 -13.89 5.17 24.67
C GLY A 181 -13.81 5.64 23.22
N SER A 182 -13.69 6.92 22.96
CA SER A 182 -13.53 7.45 21.60
C SER A 182 -12.12 7.17 21.06
N ARG A 183 -12.02 7.14 19.74
CA ARG A 183 -10.74 6.98 19.05
C ARG A 183 -10.02 8.32 18.92
N GLY A 184 -8.70 8.29 19.02
CA GLY A 184 -7.84 9.42 18.79
C GLY A 184 -6.60 9.04 18.03
N TYR A 185 -5.82 10.04 17.69
CA TYR A 185 -4.58 9.85 16.97
C TYR A 185 -3.50 10.80 17.52
N ASN A 186 -2.26 10.35 17.47
CA ASN A 186 -1.10 11.21 17.46
C ASN A 186 -0.41 11.00 16.11
N ALA A 187 -0.27 12.05 15.33
CA ALA A 187 0.39 11.96 14.04
C ALA A 187 1.37 13.10 13.81
N LYS A 188 2.34 12.87 12.92
CA LYS A 188 3.32 13.86 12.45
C LYS A 188 3.76 13.55 11.04
N MET A 189 4.12 14.59 10.31
CA MET A 189 4.94 14.50 9.12
C MET A 189 6.39 14.83 9.49
N LEU A 190 7.33 14.03 8.97
CA LEU A 190 8.78 14.18 9.20
C LEU A 190 9.46 14.38 7.86
N ALA A 191 10.50 15.23 7.82
CA ALA A 191 11.44 15.28 6.70
C ALA A 191 12.85 14.97 7.19
N VAL A 192 13.54 14.10 6.48
CA VAL A 192 14.88 13.58 6.81
C VAL A 192 15.73 13.66 5.55
N ASN A 193 16.98 14.10 5.65
CA ASN A 193 17.85 14.11 4.49
C ASN A 193 18.43 12.72 4.16
N GLU A 194 19.17 12.62 3.05
CA GLU A 194 19.77 11.36 2.57
C GLU A 194 20.67 10.69 3.62
N GLU A 195 21.37 11.47 4.46
CA GLU A 195 22.24 10.95 5.52
C GLU A 195 21.49 10.60 6.80
N GLY A 196 20.18 10.72 6.82
CA GLY A 196 19.36 10.41 7.99
C GLY A 196 19.28 11.52 9.03
N ARG A 197 19.58 12.78 8.71
CA ARG A 197 19.42 13.91 9.63
C ARG A 197 18.00 14.48 9.50
N LEU A 198 17.33 14.68 10.64
CA LEU A 198 16.03 15.34 10.67
C LEU A 198 16.16 16.78 10.17
N LEU A 199 15.44 17.13 9.12
CA LEU A 199 15.36 18.49 8.59
C LEU A 199 14.28 19.27 9.34
N TRP A 200 13.11 18.71 9.44
CA TRP A 200 11.99 19.30 10.16
C TRP A 200 10.91 18.27 10.52
N GLN A 201 9.99 18.67 11.38
CA GLN A 201 8.76 17.94 11.69
C GLN A 201 7.57 18.90 11.72
N PHE A 202 6.42 18.41 11.29
CA PHE A 202 5.17 19.16 11.35
C PHE A 202 4.09 18.37 12.10
N PRO A 203 3.37 18.96 13.06
CA PRO A 203 3.64 20.26 13.71
C PRO A 203 4.93 20.21 14.55
N LYS A 204 5.59 21.37 14.78
CA LYS A 204 6.88 21.41 15.45
C LYS A 204 6.80 20.97 16.93
N ASN A 205 5.85 21.50 17.70
CA ASN A 205 5.78 21.36 19.16
C ASN A 205 4.56 20.59 19.66
N GLU A 206 3.70 20.10 18.78
CA GLU A 206 2.50 19.37 19.11
C GLU A 206 2.35 18.14 18.20
N VAL A 207 1.28 17.39 18.35
CA VAL A 207 0.90 16.30 17.45
C VAL A 207 -0.38 16.67 16.70
N ILE A 208 -0.56 16.10 15.52
CA ILE A 208 -1.81 16.11 14.80
C ILE A 208 -2.77 15.15 15.52
N ASP A 209 -3.92 15.64 15.95
CA ASP A 209 -4.91 14.91 16.74
C ASP A 209 -5.94 14.14 15.92
N SER A 210 -5.72 14.05 14.62
CA SER A 210 -6.51 13.29 13.67
C SER A 210 -5.65 12.31 12.86
N TRP A 211 -6.27 11.45 12.08
CA TRP A 211 -5.53 10.59 11.17
C TRP A 211 -4.85 11.40 10.08
N ILE A 212 -3.57 11.13 9.86
CA ILE A 212 -2.79 11.65 8.74
C ILE A 212 -2.85 10.64 7.58
N ASN A 213 -3.12 11.13 6.39
CA ASN A 213 -3.18 10.32 5.18
C ASN A 213 -1.83 10.30 4.46
N TRP A 214 -1.83 9.89 3.21
CA TRP A 214 -0.63 9.87 2.40
C TRP A 214 -0.07 11.28 2.24
N CYS A 215 1.23 11.35 2.02
CA CYS A 215 1.93 12.59 1.69
C CYS A 215 2.48 12.51 0.28
N ASP A 216 2.76 13.66 -0.29
CA ASP A 216 3.51 13.77 -1.53
C ASP A 216 4.43 14.99 -1.49
N VAL A 217 5.42 15.02 -2.37
CA VAL A 217 6.38 16.11 -2.50
C VAL A 217 6.64 16.40 -3.98
N ASN A 218 6.79 17.66 -4.30
CA ASN A 218 7.09 18.06 -5.67
C ASN A 218 8.20 19.11 -5.72
N ASP A 219 9.24 18.84 -6.51
CA ASP A 219 10.41 19.70 -6.66
C ASP A 219 10.13 20.96 -7.47
N ASN A 220 9.20 20.88 -8.44
CA ASN A 220 8.93 22.00 -9.35
C ASN A 220 8.19 23.15 -8.64
N ASN A 221 7.32 22.83 -7.67
CA ASN A 221 6.62 23.84 -6.87
C ASN A 221 7.20 24.03 -5.46
N GLY A 222 8.19 23.20 -5.05
CA GLY A 222 8.87 23.29 -3.77
C GLY A 222 8.00 22.93 -2.56
N ARG A 223 6.96 22.12 -2.75
CA ARG A 223 5.97 21.82 -1.70
C ARG A 223 5.97 20.37 -1.29
N ALA A 224 5.70 20.16 0.00
CA ALA A 224 5.26 18.89 0.56
C ALA A 224 3.78 19.01 0.96
N VAL A 225 3.01 17.96 0.78
CA VAL A 225 1.58 17.95 1.04
C VAL A 225 1.17 16.71 1.80
N PHE A 226 0.18 16.84 2.68
CA PHE A 226 -0.54 15.74 3.30
C PHE A 226 -1.97 16.16 3.63
N SER A 227 -2.83 15.20 3.95
CA SER A 227 -4.18 15.49 4.42
C SER A 227 -4.47 14.86 5.77
N THR A 228 -5.38 15.45 6.51
CA THR A 228 -5.92 14.92 7.76
C THR A 228 -7.37 14.53 7.60
N SER A 229 -7.84 13.55 8.38
CA SER A 229 -9.20 13.06 8.35
C SER A 229 -9.67 12.69 9.74
N ALA A 230 -10.84 13.19 10.12
CA ALA A 230 -11.47 12.89 11.39
C ALA A 230 -12.39 11.68 11.26
N TYR A 231 -11.95 10.49 11.68
CA TYR A 231 -12.82 9.30 11.75
C TYR A 231 -13.87 9.40 12.84
N ASP A 232 -13.47 9.84 14.04
CA ASP A 232 -14.35 10.15 15.15
C ASP A 232 -14.34 11.67 15.31
N TYR A 233 -15.29 12.31 14.67
CA TYR A 233 -15.41 13.77 14.64
C TYR A 233 -15.71 14.32 16.02
N ARG A 234 -14.95 15.36 16.41
CA ARG A 234 -15.16 16.14 17.62
C ARG A 234 -15.01 17.62 17.29
N GLU A 235 -15.82 18.43 17.93
CA GLU A 235 -15.80 19.90 17.70
C GLU A 235 -14.46 20.54 18.05
N ASP A 236 -13.77 20.02 19.10
CA ASP A 236 -12.50 20.53 19.61
C ASP A 236 -11.27 20.08 18.83
N MET A 237 -11.42 19.27 17.77
CA MET A 237 -10.29 18.83 16.94
C MET A 237 -9.68 20.01 16.18
N LYS A 238 -8.36 20.16 16.29
CA LYS A 238 -7.61 21.18 15.58
C LYS A 238 -7.33 20.79 14.13
N TYR A 239 -7.01 19.53 13.91
CA TYR A 239 -6.63 18.99 12.60
C TYR A 239 -7.74 18.07 12.07
N LYS A 240 -8.60 18.56 11.17
CA LYS A 240 -9.72 17.78 10.62
C LYS A 240 -9.98 18.14 9.16
N ASP A 241 -10.18 17.11 8.34
CA ASP A 241 -10.63 17.21 6.94
C ASP A 241 -9.94 18.33 6.16
N THR A 242 -8.61 18.42 6.29
CA THR A 242 -7.83 19.53 5.78
C THR A 242 -6.63 19.04 5.00
N MET A 243 -6.38 19.66 3.86
CA MET A 243 -5.18 19.53 3.05
C MET A 243 -4.16 20.57 3.50
N TYR A 244 -2.95 20.15 3.82
CA TYR A 244 -1.85 21.01 4.28
C TYR A 244 -0.76 21.08 3.23
N PHE A 245 -0.34 22.29 2.88
CA PHE A 245 0.74 22.58 1.95
C PHE A 245 1.90 23.21 2.71
N LEU A 246 3.03 22.54 2.73
CA LEU A 246 4.23 22.96 3.47
C LEU A 246 5.34 23.33 2.47
N ASP A 247 6.20 24.26 2.86
CA ASP A 247 7.50 24.40 2.20
C ASP A 247 8.33 23.13 2.43
N LYS A 248 8.76 22.49 1.36
CA LYS A 248 9.43 21.17 1.46
C LYS A 248 10.77 21.23 2.19
N ARG A 249 11.46 22.38 2.24
CA ARG A 249 12.77 22.54 2.87
C ARG A 249 12.68 22.88 4.34
N THR A 250 11.69 23.69 4.72
CA THR A 250 11.58 24.25 6.08
C THR A 250 10.48 23.60 6.92
N GLY A 251 9.50 22.96 6.28
CA GLY A 251 8.29 22.44 6.93
C GLY A 251 7.32 23.54 7.38
N GLU A 252 7.52 24.77 6.95
CA GLU A 252 6.60 25.87 7.24
C GLU A 252 5.28 25.68 6.50
N LEU A 253 4.16 25.98 7.18
CA LEU A 253 2.83 25.93 6.59
C LEU A 253 2.67 27.10 5.62
N LEU A 254 2.55 26.79 4.34
CA LEU A 254 2.29 27.77 3.28
C LEU A 254 0.81 28.06 3.11
N ASN A 255 0.00 26.99 3.11
CA ASN A 255 -1.45 27.08 2.98
C ASN A 255 -2.13 25.82 3.54
N SER A 256 -3.42 25.95 3.83
CA SER A 256 -4.28 24.82 4.16
C SER A 256 -5.67 25.00 3.55
N THR A 257 -6.27 23.91 3.07
CA THR A 257 -7.59 23.90 2.47
C THR A 257 -8.48 22.91 3.19
N HIS A 258 -9.52 23.45 3.84
CA HIS A 258 -10.52 22.62 4.47
C HIS A 258 -11.43 21.97 3.43
N VAL A 259 -11.64 20.65 3.55
CA VAL A 259 -12.47 19.84 2.63
C VAL A 259 -13.53 19.13 3.47
N PRO A 260 -14.59 19.83 3.89
CA PRO A 260 -15.63 19.24 4.72
C PRO A 260 -16.40 18.16 3.96
N PRO A 261 -17.00 17.18 4.66
CA PRO A 261 -17.87 16.19 4.03
C PRO A 261 -19.09 16.87 3.38
N ILE A 262 -19.66 16.19 2.38
CA ILE A 262 -20.91 16.64 1.73
C ILE A 262 -22.09 15.78 2.20
N PRO A 263 -23.29 16.34 2.33
CA PRO A 263 -24.49 15.55 2.65
C PRO A 263 -24.69 14.36 1.70
N PRO A 264 -25.15 13.20 2.20
CA PRO A 264 -25.59 12.92 3.56
C PRO A 264 -24.45 12.49 4.51
N PHE A 265 -23.20 12.75 4.16
CA PHE A 265 -22.04 12.33 4.93
C PHE A 265 -21.69 13.33 6.03
N ASP A 266 -21.30 12.85 7.21
CA ASP A 266 -20.83 13.62 8.36
C ASP A 266 -19.31 13.54 8.53
N ASN A 267 -18.64 12.67 7.77
CA ASN A 267 -17.18 12.61 7.70
C ASN A 267 -16.70 12.29 6.29
N THR A 268 -15.45 12.64 5.99
CA THR A 268 -14.76 12.27 4.76
C THR A 268 -13.31 11.93 5.03
N VAL A 269 -12.73 11.09 4.19
CA VAL A 269 -11.35 10.61 4.32
C VAL A 269 -10.71 10.63 2.95
N MET A 270 -9.57 11.29 2.82
CA MET A 270 -8.72 11.28 1.63
C MET A 270 -7.60 10.23 1.79
N ARG A 271 -7.97 8.96 1.81
CA ARG A 271 -7.14 7.87 2.34
C ARG A 271 -5.87 7.58 1.56
N GLY A 272 -5.92 7.56 0.24
CA GLY A 272 -4.81 7.25 -0.65
C GLY A 272 -4.31 8.46 -1.43
N SER A 273 -4.58 9.66 -0.97
CA SER A 273 -4.25 10.94 -1.59
C SER A 273 -3.69 11.87 -0.52
N PRO A 274 -3.03 12.96 -0.88
CA PRO A 274 -2.95 13.65 -2.18
C PRO A 274 -1.77 13.23 -3.05
N ASN A 275 -1.86 13.47 -4.38
CA ASN A 275 -0.74 13.29 -5.31
C ASN A 275 -0.61 14.49 -6.27
N PHE A 276 0.59 15.03 -6.40
CA PHE A 276 0.92 16.09 -7.35
C PHE A 276 1.01 15.58 -8.79
N SER A 277 0.71 16.46 -9.75
CA SER A 277 1.17 16.27 -11.14
C SER A 277 2.70 16.34 -11.20
N ALA A 278 3.29 15.69 -12.19
CA ALA A 278 4.75 15.69 -12.36
C ALA A 278 5.35 17.11 -12.49
N ASP A 279 4.62 18.03 -13.13
CA ASP A 279 5.02 19.45 -13.27
C ASP A 279 4.69 20.31 -12.05
N GLY A 280 4.01 19.75 -11.03
CA GLY A 280 3.66 20.42 -9.79
C GLY A 280 2.52 21.42 -9.85
N LYS A 281 1.86 21.59 -11.02
CA LYS A 281 0.78 22.58 -11.19
C LYS A 281 -0.54 22.17 -10.57
N TYR A 282 -0.77 20.86 -10.44
CA TYR A 282 -2.02 20.30 -9.98
C TYR A 282 -1.79 19.31 -8.84
N LEU A 283 -2.81 19.16 -8.01
CA LEU A 283 -2.91 18.14 -7.00
C LEU A 283 -4.26 17.45 -7.11
N ALA A 284 -4.30 16.12 -7.13
CA ALA A 284 -5.54 15.37 -7.12
C ALA A 284 -5.75 14.65 -5.79
N ALA A 285 -6.99 14.61 -5.31
CA ALA A 285 -7.38 13.88 -4.13
C ALA A 285 -8.73 13.19 -4.30
N GLY A 286 -8.81 11.90 -3.99
CA GLY A 286 -10.04 11.14 -3.88
C GLY A 286 -10.59 11.20 -2.45
N ALA A 287 -11.88 11.47 -2.28
CA ALA A 287 -12.53 11.56 -0.99
C ALA A 287 -13.57 10.45 -0.79
N SER A 288 -13.62 9.90 0.43
CA SER A 288 -14.49 8.74 0.74
C SER A 288 -15.99 9.01 0.60
N ASP A 289 -16.39 10.27 0.59
CA ASP A 289 -17.77 10.71 0.33
C ASP A 289 -18.14 10.67 -1.17
N GLY A 290 -17.27 10.14 -2.01
CA GLY A 290 -17.52 9.93 -3.45
C GLY A 290 -17.13 11.11 -4.33
N ARG A 291 -16.22 11.98 -3.86
CA ARG A 291 -15.69 13.08 -4.65
C ARG A 291 -14.29 12.77 -5.19
N GLY A 292 -14.02 13.22 -6.42
CA GLY A 292 -12.71 13.49 -6.96
C GLY A 292 -12.49 15.01 -6.99
N ILE A 293 -11.37 15.49 -6.46
CA ILE A 293 -11.07 16.92 -6.28
C ILE A 293 -9.73 17.23 -6.94
N LEU A 294 -9.71 18.24 -7.79
CA LEU A 294 -8.49 18.80 -8.36
C LEU A 294 -8.21 20.17 -7.75
N PHE A 295 -6.98 20.35 -7.29
CA PHE A 295 -6.46 21.59 -6.75
C PHE A 295 -5.38 22.14 -7.68
N ASP A 296 -5.14 23.44 -7.63
CA ASP A 296 -3.92 24.07 -8.18
C ASP A 296 -2.74 23.89 -7.18
N GLU A 297 -1.55 24.34 -7.59
CA GLU A 297 -0.34 24.25 -6.77
C GLU A 297 -0.42 25.05 -5.46
N THR A 298 -1.35 26.00 -5.34
CA THR A 298 -1.56 26.79 -4.12
C THR A 298 -2.51 26.13 -3.15
N GLY A 299 -3.21 25.07 -3.58
CA GLY A 299 -4.23 24.37 -2.80
C GLY A 299 -5.65 24.92 -3.01
N LYS A 300 -5.88 25.81 -3.97
CA LYS A 300 -7.23 26.24 -4.34
C LYS A 300 -7.90 25.15 -5.15
N ILE A 301 -9.15 24.83 -4.80
CA ILE A 301 -9.96 23.86 -5.57
C ILE A 301 -10.30 24.45 -6.94
N ILE A 302 -9.86 23.75 -8.00
CA ILE A 302 -10.20 24.09 -9.39
C ILE A 302 -11.59 23.53 -9.72
N TRP A 303 -11.79 22.25 -9.42
CA TRP A 303 -13.10 21.61 -9.57
C TRP A 303 -13.25 20.39 -8.66
N THR A 304 -14.51 20.00 -8.45
CA THR A 304 -14.92 18.76 -7.78
C THR A 304 -15.83 17.98 -8.71
N ARG A 305 -15.65 16.67 -8.81
CA ARG A 305 -16.50 15.74 -9.57
C ARG A 305 -16.96 14.59 -8.70
N SER A 306 -18.20 14.16 -8.91
CA SER A 306 -18.72 12.96 -8.26
C SER A 306 -18.19 11.71 -8.99
N VAL A 307 -17.53 10.82 -8.25
CA VAL A 307 -17.11 9.49 -8.69
C VAL A 307 -17.99 8.39 -8.08
N SER A 308 -18.78 8.75 -7.10
CA SER A 308 -19.82 7.89 -6.52
C SER A 308 -20.94 8.76 -5.94
N LYS A 309 -22.19 8.37 -6.19
CA LYS A 309 -23.35 9.04 -5.59
C LYS A 309 -24.02 8.09 -4.63
N PRO A 310 -24.32 8.52 -3.40
CA PRO A 310 -25.08 7.69 -2.46
C PRO A 310 -26.38 7.17 -3.07
N GLN A 311 -26.64 5.89 -2.87
CA GLN A 311 -27.90 5.23 -3.24
C GLN A 311 -28.59 4.72 -1.99
N GLN A 312 -29.89 4.89 -1.89
CA GLN A 312 -30.68 4.33 -0.82
C GLN A 312 -31.15 2.93 -1.22
N VAL A 313 -30.77 1.93 -0.43
CA VAL A 313 -31.16 0.54 -0.63
C VAL A 313 -31.67 0.01 0.72
N ASP A 314 -32.92 -0.45 0.77
CA ASP A 314 -33.54 -1.00 1.97
C ASP A 314 -33.40 -0.11 3.23
N GLY A 315 -33.53 1.21 3.03
CA GLY A 315 -33.44 2.20 4.10
C GLY A 315 -32.03 2.65 4.47
N ALA A 316 -30.99 1.99 3.95
CA ALA A 316 -29.60 2.36 4.16
C ALA A 316 -28.98 3.09 2.96
N TYR A 317 -28.12 4.06 3.22
CA TYR A 317 -27.30 4.67 2.17
C TYR A 317 -26.08 3.79 1.89
N VAL A 318 -25.91 3.37 0.64
CA VAL A 318 -24.72 2.70 0.14
C VAL A 318 -23.94 3.62 -0.79
N ASN A 319 -22.63 3.54 -0.71
CA ASN A 319 -21.72 4.36 -1.50
C ASN A 319 -20.46 3.57 -1.85
N ALA A 320 -19.80 3.91 -2.95
CA ALA A 320 -18.43 3.50 -3.20
C ALA A 320 -17.48 4.57 -2.63
N SER A 321 -16.51 4.16 -1.85
CA SER A 321 -15.55 5.08 -1.23
C SER A 321 -14.53 5.56 -2.26
N GLY A 322 -14.43 6.86 -2.48
CA GLY A 322 -13.29 7.45 -3.17
C GLY A 322 -12.01 7.24 -2.34
N ARG A 323 -10.89 7.02 -3.01
CA ARG A 323 -9.63 6.70 -2.34
C ARG A 323 -8.45 7.51 -2.87
N ASP A 324 -8.00 7.22 -4.08
CA ASP A 324 -6.81 7.84 -4.66
C ASP A 324 -7.18 8.90 -5.67
N GLY A 325 -6.31 9.89 -5.85
CA GLY A 325 -6.36 10.85 -6.94
C GLY A 325 -4.96 11.00 -7.55
N PHE A 326 -4.85 10.94 -8.88
CA PHE A 326 -3.60 11.08 -9.59
C PHE A 326 -3.76 12.01 -10.78
N VAL A 327 -2.73 12.79 -11.07
CA VAL A 327 -2.66 13.60 -12.31
C VAL A 327 -1.58 13.01 -13.21
N THR A 328 -2.00 12.53 -14.37
CA THR A 328 -1.11 11.91 -15.36
C THR A 328 -1.22 12.65 -16.71
N PRO A 329 -0.30 12.42 -17.66
CA PRO A 329 -0.45 12.94 -19.02
C PRO A 329 -1.72 12.46 -19.73
N TYR A 330 -2.34 11.38 -19.24
CA TYR A 330 -3.53 10.76 -19.81
C TYR A 330 -4.83 11.19 -19.13
N GLY A 331 -4.76 12.07 -18.13
CA GLY A 331 -5.91 12.63 -17.45
C GLY A 331 -5.76 12.64 -15.93
N VAL A 332 -6.80 13.14 -15.28
CA VAL A 332 -6.94 13.15 -13.82
C VAL A 332 -7.74 11.91 -13.43
N LEU A 333 -7.12 11.04 -12.64
CA LEU A 333 -7.67 9.76 -12.26
C LEU A 333 -8.14 9.78 -10.80
N PHE A 334 -9.27 9.13 -10.54
CA PHE A 334 -9.74 8.84 -9.18
C PHE A 334 -10.12 7.38 -9.07
N THR A 335 -9.74 6.76 -7.95
CA THR A 335 -10.14 5.39 -7.65
C THR A 335 -11.27 5.35 -6.66
N THR A 336 -12.08 4.31 -6.78
CA THR A 336 -13.06 3.94 -5.77
C THR A 336 -12.81 2.53 -5.29
N ILE A 337 -13.07 2.31 -4.02
CA ILE A 337 -13.00 1.00 -3.39
C ILE A 337 -14.33 0.67 -2.76
N ASN A 338 -14.62 -0.60 -2.60
CA ASN A 338 -15.74 -1.17 -1.84
C ASN A 338 -17.04 -0.35 -1.81
N THR A 339 -18.13 -1.04 -1.97
CA THR A 339 -19.41 -0.54 -1.47
C THR A 339 -19.43 -0.60 0.05
N PHE A 340 -19.90 0.42 0.71
CA PHE A 340 -20.06 0.39 2.16
C PHE A 340 -21.43 0.95 2.58
N ASN A 341 -21.95 0.39 3.68
CA ASN A 341 -23.11 0.91 4.34
C ASN A 341 -22.68 2.04 5.26
N ARG A 342 -23.30 3.19 5.12
CA ARG A 342 -22.93 4.35 5.87
C ARG A 342 -23.24 4.26 7.36
N GLU A 343 -24.36 3.65 7.72
CA GLU A 343 -24.75 3.50 9.12
C GLU A 343 -23.85 2.51 9.86
N ASN A 344 -23.37 1.49 9.14
CA ASN A 344 -22.41 0.55 9.67
C ASN A 344 -21.46 0.05 8.57
N TRP A 345 -20.35 0.74 8.38
CA TRP A 345 -19.34 0.43 7.38
C TRP A 345 -18.67 -0.95 7.54
N GLN A 346 -18.87 -1.64 8.66
CA GLN A 346 -18.35 -2.98 8.91
C GLN A 346 -19.27 -4.08 8.39
N LEU A 347 -20.55 -3.76 8.14
CA LEU A 347 -21.51 -4.74 7.65
C LEU A 347 -21.42 -4.90 6.13
N PRO A 348 -21.56 -6.14 5.62
CA PRO A 348 -21.74 -6.37 4.19
C PRO A 348 -22.96 -5.58 3.67
N THR A 349 -22.84 -5.10 2.44
CA THR A 349 -23.95 -4.43 1.77
C THR A 349 -24.75 -5.44 0.95
N PRO A 350 -26.07 -5.28 0.81
CA PRO A 350 -26.91 -6.21 0.04
C PRO A 350 -26.63 -6.16 -1.45
N VAL A 351 -26.06 -5.06 -1.93
CA VAL A 351 -25.75 -4.82 -3.35
C VAL A 351 -24.38 -4.18 -3.49
N GLU A 352 -23.74 -4.39 -4.64
CA GLU A 352 -22.54 -3.67 -5.02
C GLU A 352 -22.92 -2.34 -5.71
N HIS A 353 -22.29 -1.25 -5.28
CA HIS A 353 -22.49 0.05 -5.90
C HIS A 353 -21.89 0.07 -7.32
N PRO A 354 -22.56 0.64 -8.33
CA PRO A 354 -22.08 0.66 -9.72
C PRO A 354 -20.80 1.48 -9.93
N SER A 355 -20.36 2.22 -8.93
CA SER A 355 -19.09 2.95 -8.93
C SER A 355 -18.03 2.29 -8.06
N ASN A 356 -18.26 1.10 -7.49
CA ASN A 356 -17.22 0.45 -6.68
C ASN A 356 -16.06 -0.06 -7.56
N ASN A 357 -14.92 -0.29 -6.93
CA ASN A 357 -13.74 -0.92 -7.55
C ASN A 357 -13.40 -0.32 -8.94
N SER A 358 -13.50 1.00 -9.07
CA SER A 358 -13.41 1.68 -10.36
C SER A 358 -12.26 2.68 -10.42
N ILE A 359 -11.77 2.90 -11.63
CA ILE A 359 -10.98 4.07 -12.00
C ILE A 359 -11.86 4.98 -12.84
N PHE A 360 -11.99 6.23 -12.41
CA PHE A 360 -12.64 7.30 -13.15
C PHE A 360 -11.57 8.21 -13.74
N VAL A 361 -11.68 8.54 -14.99
CA VAL A 361 -10.74 9.43 -15.69
C VAL A 361 -11.46 10.64 -16.25
N PHE A 362 -10.88 11.81 -15.96
CA PHE A 362 -11.34 13.12 -16.42
C PHE A 362 -10.23 13.83 -17.17
N ASN A 363 -10.58 14.73 -18.05
CA ASN A 363 -9.65 15.72 -18.55
C ASN A 363 -9.29 16.75 -17.46
N THR A 364 -8.25 17.52 -17.65
CA THR A 364 -7.81 18.55 -16.67
C THR A 364 -8.88 19.63 -16.42
N ASP A 365 -9.77 19.88 -17.41
CA ASP A 365 -10.91 20.77 -17.26
C ASP A 365 -12.10 20.16 -16.49
N GLY A 366 -11.96 18.89 -16.08
CA GLY A 366 -12.99 18.15 -15.34
C GLY A 366 -14.07 17.51 -16.22
N THR A 367 -13.89 17.47 -17.55
CA THR A 367 -14.79 16.70 -18.41
C THR A 367 -14.52 15.22 -18.29
N PHE A 368 -15.59 14.41 -18.10
CA PHE A 368 -15.50 12.96 -17.93
C PHE A 368 -15.03 12.29 -19.23
N ARG A 369 -14.10 11.33 -19.10
CA ARG A 369 -13.63 10.52 -20.23
C ARG A 369 -14.20 9.12 -20.18
N TYR A 370 -13.90 8.36 -19.14
CA TYR A 370 -14.38 7.00 -18.98
C TYR A 370 -14.30 6.53 -17.52
N GLN A 371 -15.00 5.44 -17.25
CA GLN A 371 -14.91 4.62 -16.04
C GLN A 371 -14.48 3.21 -16.44
N TYR A 372 -13.52 2.66 -15.74
CA TYR A 372 -13.20 1.23 -15.77
C TYR A 372 -13.52 0.62 -14.42
N MET A 373 -14.36 -0.42 -14.38
CA MET A 373 -14.72 -1.14 -13.16
C MET A 373 -14.03 -2.50 -13.16
N ALA A 374 -13.29 -2.81 -12.09
CA ALA A 374 -12.69 -4.12 -11.87
C ALA A 374 -13.65 -5.04 -11.10
N ASP A 375 -13.45 -6.35 -11.21
CA ASP A 375 -14.24 -7.36 -10.49
C ASP A 375 -13.81 -7.53 -9.01
N GLY A 376 -12.81 -6.81 -8.56
CA GLY A 376 -12.31 -6.80 -7.19
C GLY A 376 -11.72 -5.45 -6.80
N THR A 377 -11.50 -5.26 -5.50
CA THR A 377 -10.90 -4.03 -4.97
C THR A 377 -9.48 -3.83 -5.48
N MET A 378 -9.20 -2.63 -5.98
CA MET A 378 -7.84 -2.23 -6.36
C MET A 378 -7.11 -1.71 -5.12
N GLU A 379 -6.21 -2.53 -4.56
CA GLU A 379 -5.52 -2.23 -3.29
C GLU A 379 -4.36 -1.26 -3.47
N GLU A 380 -3.63 -1.35 -4.56
CA GLU A 380 -2.52 -0.47 -4.91
C GLU A 380 -2.47 -0.26 -6.42
N ILE A 381 -1.94 0.89 -6.84
CA ILE A 381 -1.74 1.23 -8.25
C ILE A 381 -0.32 1.72 -8.45
N ALA A 382 0.33 1.23 -9.52
CA ALA A 382 1.63 1.69 -9.98
C ALA A 382 1.56 2.06 -11.47
N PHE A 383 2.37 3.03 -11.89
CA PHE A 383 2.31 3.57 -13.23
C PHE A 383 3.62 3.38 -14.01
N ALA A 384 3.49 3.11 -15.32
CA ALA A 384 4.60 3.14 -16.27
C ALA A 384 4.11 3.69 -17.62
N GLY A 385 4.48 4.92 -17.94
CA GLY A 385 3.98 5.62 -19.13
C GLY A 385 2.44 5.65 -19.14
N ARG A 386 1.83 5.06 -20.19
CA ARG A 386 0.36 4.96 -20.31
C ARG A 386 -0.27 3.81 -19.54
N LEU A 387 0.53 2.96 -18.91
CA LEU A 387 0.04 1.77 -18.22
C LEU A 387 -0.18 2.05 -16.73
N ALA A 388 -1.30 1.60 -16.21
CA ALA A 388 -1.60 1.53 -14.78
C ALA A 388 -1.74 0.08 -14.37
N ALA A 389 -0.84 -0.41 -13.51
CA ALA A 389 -0.89 -1.74 -12.91
C ALA A 389 -1.61 -1.66 -11.56
N CYS A 390 -2.62 -2.49 -11.37
CA CYS A 390 -3.46 -2.51 -10.18
C CYS A 390 -3.36 -3.87 -9.47
N ALA A 391 -3.07 -3.87 -8.19
CA ALA A 391 -3.24 -5.04 -7.34
C ALA A 391 -4.74 -5.24 -7.07
N VAL A 392 -5.30 -6.35 -7.54
CA VAL A 392 -6.73 -6.66 -7.37
C VAL A 392 -6.89 -7.66 -6.24
N GLY A 393 -7.53 -7.19 -5.18
CA GLY A 393 -7.89 -7.98 -4.02
C GLY A 393 -9.39 -8.27 -3.95
N ARG A 394 -9.82 -8.91 -2.86
CA ARG A 394 -11.22 -9.16 -2.63
C ARG A 394 -11.93 -7.95 -2.05
N ASN A 395 -13.21 -7.81 -2.38
CA ASN A 395 -14.08 -6.92 -1.64
C ASN A 395 -14.60 -7.62 -0.38
N VAL A 396 -13.93 -7.38 0.75
CA VAL A 396 -14.25 -8.03 2.03
C VAL A 396 -15.65 -7.71 2.56
N ARG A 397 -16.23 -6.58 2.15
CA ARG A 397 -17.56 -6.15 2.63
C ARG A 397 -18.69 -6.80 1.85
N THR A 398 -18.50 -7.05 0.56
CA THR A 398 -19.48 -7.73 -0.30
C THR A 398 -19.18 -9.21 -0.48
N HIS A 399 -18.11 -9.72 0.15
CA HIS A 399 -17.64 -11.09 -0.01
C HIS A 399 -17.43 -11.52 -1.48
N ASN A 400 -17.02 -10.57 -2.31
CA ASN A 400 -16.72 -10.83 -3.69
C ASN A 400 -15.31 -11.43 -3.84
N TYR A 401 -15.24 -12.67 -4.32
CA TYR A 401 -13.99 -13.41 -4.54
C TYR A 401 -13.74 -13.68 -6.04
N LYS A 402 -14.37 -12.92 -6.93
CA LYS A 402 -14.38 -13.25 -8.38
C LYS A 402 -13.05 -12.95 -9.07
N ALA A 403 -12.34 -11.90 -8.62
CA ALA A 403 -11.11 -11.52 -9.29
C ALA A 403 -10.01 -11.20 -8.28
N HIS A 404 -8.91 -11.92 -8.39
CA HIS A 404 -7.66 -11.66 -7.68
C HIS A 404 -6.52 -11.64 -8.69
N GLY A 405 -5.53 -10.80 -8.49
CA GLY A 405 -4.32 -10.77 -9.31
C GLY A 405 -3.83 -9.38 -9.65
N ALA A 406 -3.09 -9.27 -10.75
CA ALA A 406 -2.60 -8.01 -11.28
C ALA A 406 -3.36 -7.65 -12.57
N LEU A 407 -4.03 -6.51 -12.55
CA LEU A 407 -4.71 -5.92 -13.69
C LEU A 407 -3.86 -4.79 -14.26
N VAL A 408 -3.65 -4.76 -15.56
CA VAL A 408 -3.00 -3.63 -16.24
C VAL A 408 -4.01 -2.95 -17.17
N LEU A 409 -4.14 -1.65 -17.03
CA LEU A 409 -4.98 -0.80 -17.86
C LEU A 409 -4.13 0.09 -18.75
N ASP A 410 -4.60 0.32 -19.95
CA ASP A 410 -4.11 1.37 -20.83
C ASP A 410 -4.93 2.64 -20.57
N LEU A 411 -4.29 3.65 -20.01
CA LEU A 411 -4.94 4.91 -19.59
C LEU A 411 -5.38 5.78 -20.76
N GLU A 412 -4.77 5.61 -21.94
CA GLU A 412 -5.16 6.36 -23.13
C GLU A 412 -6.50 5.86 -23.68
N THR A 413 -6.65 4.54 -23.73
CA THR A 413 -7.85 3.89 -24.30
C THR A 413 -8.92 3.54 -23.28
N GLY A 414 -8.59 3.50 -21.99
CA GLY A 414 -9.48 3.05 -20.92
C GLY A 414 -9.75 1.55 -20.96
N LYS A 415 -8.95 0.76 -21.66
CA LYS A 415 -9.15 -0.68 -21.84
C LYS A 415 -8.17 -1.49 -21.02
N LYS A 416 -8.59 -2.71 -20.68
CA LYS A 416 -7.69 -3.72 -20.12
C LYS A 416 -6.58 -4.03 -21.12
N TYR A 417 -5.33 -3.89 -20.65
CA TYR A 417 -4.13 -4.23 -21.40
C TYR A 417 -3.74 -5.69 -21.18
N SER A 418 -3.63 -6.10 -19.90
CA SER A 418 -3.35 -7.47 -19.49
C SER A 418 -3.97 -7.77 -18.12
N TYR A 419 -4.07 -9.06 -17.79
CA TYR A 419 -4.52 -9.53 -16.49
C TYR A 419 -3.80 -10.80 -16.11
N PHE A 420 -3.25 -10.86 -14.89
CA PHE A 420 -2.50 -11.99 -14.34
C PHE A 420 -3.25 -12.48 -13.10
N PRO A 421 -4.05 -13.54 -13.20
CA PRO A 421 -4.83 -14.04 -12.08
C PRO A 421 -3.94 -14.67 -11.01
N THR A 422 -4.33 -14.50 -9.74
CA THR A 422 -3.79 -15.20 -8.58
C THR A 422 -4.90 -15.97 -7.87
N GLU A 423 -4.54 -16.96 -7.06
CA GLU A 423 -5.51 -17.73 -6.29
C GLU A 423 -6.09 -16.90 -5.13
N GLY A 424 -5.23 -16.18 -4.41
CA GLY A 424 -5.61 -15.26 -3.35
C GLY A 424 -5.52 -13.79 -3.78
N PRO A 425 -5.99 -12.84 -2.94
CA PRO A 425 -5.96 -11.42 -3.23
C PRO A 425 -4.54 -10.89 -3.40
N CYS A 426 -4.33 -10.05 -4.41
CA CYS A 426 -3.09 -9.30 -4.59
C CYS A 426 -3.12 -8.05 -3.71
N GLN A 427 -2.11 -7.87 -2.85
CA GLN A 427 -2.04 -6.79 -1.85
C GLN A 427 -1.12 -5.65 -2.25
N ALA A 428 -0.12 -5.93 -3.10
CA ALA A 428 0.85 -4.96 -3.55
C ALA A 428 1.21 -5.18 -5.01
N ILE A 429 1.57 -4.11 -5.71
CA ILE A 429 1.93 -4.15 -7.12
C ILE A 429 3.09 -3.19 -7.41
N GLY A 430 3.98 -3.61 -8.28
CA GLY A 430 5.01 -2.79 -8.91
C GLY A 430 5.05 -3.04 -10.41
N ILE A 431 5.49 -2.05 -11.17
CA ILE A 431 5.69 -2.13 -12.61
C ILE A 431 7.05 -1.53 -12.95
N SER A 432 7.78 -2.17 -13.88
CA SER A 432 9.03 -1.61 -14.40
C SER A 432 8.76 -0.33 -15.22
N PRO A 433 9.70 0.62 -15.28
CA PRO A 433 9.51 1.88 -15.98
C PRO A 433 9.13 1.75 -17.46
N ASP A 434 9.61 0.68 -18.11
CA ASP A 434 9.28 0.34 -19.51
C ASP A 434 7.92 -0.37 -19.67
N GLY A 435 7.26 -0.71 -18.54
CA GLY A 435 5.98 -1.41 -18.52
C GLY A 435 6.05 -2.90 -18.88
N GLN A 436 7.24 -3.47 -19.10
CA GLN A 436 7.38 -4.86 -19.58
C GLN A 436 7.36 -5.91 -18.47
N ARG A 437 7.54 -5.51 -17.21
CA ARG A 437 7.56 -6.40 -16.06
C ARG A 437 6.65 -5.90 -14.96
N LEU A 438 6.02 -6.84 -14.27
CA LEU A 438 5.19 -6.60 -13.11
C LEU A 438 5.66 -7.48 -11.97
N ALA A 439 5.51 -6.99 -10.76
CA ALA A 439 5.56 -7.84 -9.57
C ALA A 439 4.39 -7.52 -8.65
N GLY A 440 3.78 -8.57 -8.10
CA GLY A 440 2.68 -8.43 -7.15
C GLY A 440 2.82 -9.41 -5.99
N VAL A 441 2.32 -9.04 -4.83
CA VAL A 441 2.32 -9.92 -3.66
C VAL A 441 0.91 -10.40 -3.38
N GLU A 442 0.72 -11.71 -3.53
CA GLU A 442 -0.49 -12.44 -3.16
C GLU A 442 -0.50 -12.70 -1.65
N ALA A 443 -1.66 -12.59 -1.04
CA ALA A 443 -1.89 -12.97 0.35
C ALA A 443 -2.91 -14.11 0.45
N PRO A 444 -2.79 -15.02 1.42
CA PRO A 444 -3.82 -16.01 1.68
C PRO A 444 -5.10 -15.34 2.21
N ALA A 445 -6.25 -15.88 1.82
CA ALA A 445 -7.55 -15.42 2.27
C ALA A 445 -8.39 -16.58 2.81
N LEU A 446 -9.19 -16.30 3.84
CA LEU A 446 -10.16 -17.24 4.38
C LEU A 446 -11.54 -16.93 3.77
N THR A 447 -12.08 -17.88 3.04
CA THR A 447 -13.40 -17.77 2.44
C THR A 447 -14.51 -18.00 3.48
N PRO A 448 -15.76 -17.56 3.24
CA PRO A 448 -16.87 -17.76 4.18
C PRO A 448 -17.17 -19.22 4.51
N ASP A 449 -16.88 -20.16 3.61
CA ASP A 449 -17.00 -21.59 3.82
C ASP A 449 -15.78 -22.22 4.52
N GLY A 450 -14.86 -21.40 5.02
CA GLY A 450 -13.72 -21.82 5.83
C GLY A 450 -12.53 -22.35 5.04
N LYS A 451 -12.53 -22.25 3.70
CA LYS A 451 -11.38 -22.62 2.88
C LYS A 451 -10.34 -21.52 2.88
N ILE A 452 -9.08 -21.91 2.83
CA ILE A 452 -7.96 -21.01 2.57
C ILE A 452 -7.67 -21.05 1.08
N ILE A 453 -7.67 -19.88 0.46
CA ILE A 453 -7.27 -19.68 -0.93
C ILE A 453 -6.01 -18.83 -0.99
N GLY A 454 -5.15 -19.11 -1.97
CA GLY A 454 -3.89 -18.40 -2.15
C GLY A 454 -2.84 -18.73 -1.11
N ALA A 455 -1.72 -18.04 -1.23
CA ALA A 455 -0.60 -18.16 -0.30
C ALA A 455 0.16 -16.82 -0.25
N TYR A 456 1.08 -16.66 0.69
CA TYR A 456 1.91 -15.46 0.75
C TYR A 456 3.08 -15.61 -0.23
N ARG A 457 2.90 -15.03 -1.44
CA ARG A 457 3.81 -15.20 -2.58
C ARG A 457 4.10 -13.88 -3.26
N LEU A 458 5.34 -13.73 -3.70
CA LEU A 458 5.71 -12.77 -4.74
C LEU A 458 5.49 -13.43 -6.10
N HIS A 459 4.79 -12.75 -6.98
CA HIS A 459 4.70 -13.09 -8.39
C HIS A 459 5.46 -12.05 -9.22
N ILE A 460 6.22 -12.49 -10.20
CA ILE A 460 6.90 -11.63 -11.18
C ILE A 460 6.45 -12.08 -12.56
N TRP A 461 5.82 -11.16 -13.31
CA TRP A 461 5.27 -11.45 -14.63
C TRP A 461 5.95 -10.65 -15.74
N LYS A 462 5.93 -11.22 -16.93
CA LYS A 462 6.25 -10.51 -18.18
C LYS A 462 4.97 -9.91 -18.75
N ASN A 463 4.95 -8.60 -18.91
CA ASN A 463 3.79 -7.85 -19.40
C ASN A 463 3.85 -7.67 -20.93
N ASN A 464 3.88 -8.77 -21.66
CA ASN A 464 3.87 -8.73 -23.12
C ASN A 464 2.43 -8.49 -23.59
N ALA A 465 2.22 -7.54 -24.51
CA ALA A 465 0.94 -7.35 -25.17
C ALA A 465 0.53 -8.66 -25.88
N GLY A 466 -0.39 -9.39 -25.28
CA GLY A 466 -0.89 -10.67 -25.84
C GLY A 466 -0.94 -11.86 -24.87
N GLY A 467 -0.48 -11.72 -23.65
CA GLY A 467 -0.51 -12.76 -22.62
C GLY A 467 -1.74 -12.69 -21.75
N ALA A 468 -2.89 -13.11 -22.26
CA ALA A 468 -3.98 -13.89 -21.66
C ALA A 468 -5.16 -13.87 -22.62
N LYS A 469 -5.33 -14.97 -23.34
CA LYS A 469 -6.60 -15.28 -24.02
C LYS A 469 -7.62 -15.75 -23.00
#